data_5ad1be9c01a9cc5e105ee6bcc60ca7f4
#
_entry.id   5ad1be9c01a9cc5e105ee6bcc60ca7f4
#
_cell.length_a   1.000
_cell.length_b   1.000
_cell.length_c   1.000
_cell.angle_alpha   90.00
_cell.angle_beta   90.00
_cell.angle_gamma   90.00
#
_symmetry.space_group_name_H-M   'P 1'
#
loop_
_entity.id
_entity.type
_entity.pdbx_description
1 polymer ?
#
loop_
_entity_poly.entity_id
_entity_poly.type
_entity_poly.pdbx_seq_one_letter_code
_entity_poly.pdbx_strand_id
1 'polypeptide(L)'
;VPRFAYPCPGCRTTNSLHDAGCEYEGTDWHEIERAYTDVLSVLADGAVTESTLRHAIPDGPEGWSGLHRAALELLEREGRLAETDAGLSLLSAEDYREAVSEPTTEPVATIYREGSYPGAHDNSVFAMIAFYEMVGLSWAETRENVIEWLHDTGTWDRGGFEESSPGALVDKKRHVYEAGYGWKEKATAAKRVIDAHR
;
A
#
# COMPACT_ATOMS: atom_id res chain seq x y z
N VAL A 1 9.51 -1.87 -9.55
CA VAL A 1 8.10 -1.63 -9.96
C VAL A 1 7.22 -2.21 -8.89
N PRO A 2 6.26 -1.45 -8.33
CA PRO A 2 5.30 -1.96 -7.35
C PRO A 2 4.58 -3.20 -7.89
N ARG A 3 4.54 -4.27 -7.08
CA ARG A 3 3.91 -5.53 -7.48
C ARG A 3 2.50 -5.61 -6.90
N PHE A 4 1.50 -5.73 -7.77
CA PHE A 4 0.14 -6.04 -7.37
C PHE A 4 -0.10 -7.55 -7.42
N ALA A 5 -0.55 -8.13 -6.32
CA ALA A 5 -0.66 -9.58 -6.15
C ALA A 5 -2.11 -10.11 -6.25
N TYR A 6 -3.04 -9.31 -6.77
CA TYR A 6 -4.48 -9.66 -6.90
C TYR A 6 -5.08 -10.20 -5.59
N PRO A 7 -5.06 -9.43 -4.50
CA PRO A 7 -5.54 -9.92 -3.21
C PRO A 7 -7.06 -10.09 -3.21
N CYS A 8 -7.55 -11.05 -2.45
CA CYS A 8 -8.98 -11.21 -2.22
C CYS A 8 -9.60 -9.89 -1.72
N PRO A 9 -10.66 -9.37 -2.33
CA PRO A 9 -11.27 -8.10 -1.92
C PRO A 9 -11.81 -8.11 -0.49
N GLY A 10 -12.18 -9.28 0.05
CA GLY A 10 -12.67 -9.44 1.42
C GLY A 10 -11.55 -9.54 2.44
N CYS A 11 -10.72 -10.59 2.38
CA CYS A 11 -9.73 -10.90 3.43
C CYS A 11 -8.27 -10.57 3.07
N ARG A 12 -8.00 -10.10 1.85
CA ARG A 12 -6.66 -9.71 1.37
C ARG A 12 -5.68 -10.87 1.15
N THR A 13 -6.10 -12.13 1.30
CA THR A 13 -5.25 -13.26 0.94
C THR A 13 -4.91 -13.25 -0.56
N THR A 14 -3.75 -13.76 -0.91
CA THR A 14 -3.26 -13.89 -2.29
C THR A 14 -3.18 -15.36 -2.74
N ASN A 15 -4.01 -16.19 -2.18
CA ASN A 15 -4.15 -17.60 -2.50
C ASN A 15 -5.61 -18.06 -2.22
N SER A 16 -5.94 -19.33 -2.47
CA SER A 16 -7.28 -19.89 -2.27
C SER A 16 -7.63 -20.20 -0.79
N LEU A 17 -6.75 -19.89 0.17
CA LEU A 17 -6.99 -20.07 1.60
C LEU A 17 -7.50 -18.77 2.22
N HIS A 18 -8.80 -18.58 2.16
CA HIS A 18 -9.46 -17.41 2.72
C HIS A 18 -9.55 -17.48 4.26
N ASP A 19 -9.64 -16.30 4.88
CA ASP A 19 -9.95 -16.20 6.30
C ASP A 19 -11.37 -16.75 6.56
N ALA A 20 -11.57 -17.35 7.73
CA ALA A 20 -12.87 -17.89 8.12
C ALA A 20 -13.94 -16.78 8.15
N GLY A 21 -15.04 -16.99 7.44
CA GLY A 21 -16.13 -16.03 7.32
C GLY A 21 -15.90 -14.93 6.27
N CYS A 22 -14.88 -15.04 5.44
CA CYS A 22 -14.73 -14.19 4.27
C CYS A 22 -15.89 -14.42 3.29
N GLU A 23 -16.48 -13.36 2.74
CA GLU A 23 -17.58 -13.50 1.77
C GLU A 23 -17.19 -14.26 0.50
N TYR A 24 -15.89 -14.36 0.20
CA TYR A 24 -15.32 -15.12 -0.92
C TYR A 24 -14.76 -16.48 -0.49
N GLU A 25 -15.11 -16.94 0.71
CA GLU A 25 -14.67 -18.27 1.18
C GLU A 25 -15.14 -19.36 0.19
N GLY A 26 -14.19 -20.17 -0.30
CA GLY A 26 -14.44 -21.18 -1.31
C GLY A 26 -14.31 -20.72 -2.77
N THR A 27 -14.07 -19.43 -3.02
CA THR A 27 -13.72 -18.92 -4.35
C THR A 27 -12.26 -19.28 -4.67
N ASP A 28 -12.03 -19.85 -5.86
CA ASP A 28 -10.66 -20.12 -6.30
C ASP A 28 -9.90 -18.82 -6.59
N TRP A 29 -8.62 -18.78 -6.20
CA TRP A 29 -7.80 -17.58 -6.43
C TRP A 29 -7.71 -17.19 -7.90
N HIS A 30 -7.77 -18.12 -8.84
CA HIS A 30 -7.81 -17.82 -10.27
C HIS A 30 -9.07 -17.07 -10.72
N GLU A 31 -10.19 -17.26 -10.02
CA GLU A 31 -11.40 -16.47 -10.28
C GLU A 31 -11.22 -15.03 -9.82
N ILE A 32 -10.56 -14.82 -8.68
CA ILE A 32 -10.20 -13.50 -8.16
C ILE A 32 -9.23 -12.82 -9.12
N GLU A 33 -8.16 -13.51 -9.51
CA GLU A 33 -7.17 -13.01 -10.48
C GLU A 33 -7.82 -12.61 -11.80
N ARG A 34 -8.75 -13.44 -12.31
CA ARG A 34 -9.49 -13.15 -13.55
C ARG A 34 -10.28 -11.85 -13.41
N ALA A 35 -11.04 -11.67 -12.32
CA ALA A 35 -11.83 -10.46 -12.12
C ALA A 35 -10.96 -9.18 -12.14
N TYR A 36 -9.77 -9.23 -11.54
CA TYR A 36 -8.82 -8.11 -11.62
C TYR A 36 -8.26 -7.92 -13.03
N THR A 37 -7.87 -9.00 -13.71
CA THR A 37 -7.28 -8.90 -15.04
C THR A 37 -8.27 -8.40 -16.06
N ASP A 38 -9.54 -8.77 -15.96
CA ASP A 38 -10.62 -8.25 -16.81
C ASP A 38 -10.81 -6.74 -16.62
N VAL A 39 -10.90 -6.28 -15.35
CA VAL A 39 -10.99 -4.86 -15.01
C VAL A 39 -9.76 -4.08 -15.49
N LEU A 40 -8.57 -4.58 -15.18
CA LEU A 40 -7.31 -3.92 -15.52
C LEU A 40 -7.06 -3.87 -17.02
N SER A 41 -7.47 -4.89 -17.77
CA SER A 41 -7.30 -4.90 -19.24
C SER A 41 -8.12 -3.81 -19.91
N VAL A 42 -9.35 -3.55 -19.45
CA VAL A 42 -10.18 -2.46 -19.98
C VAL A 42 -9.61 -1.09 -19.59
N LEU A 43 -9.16 -0.94 -18.33
CA LEU A 43 -8.57 0.31 -17.84
C LEU A 43 -7.21 0.62 -18.48
N ALA A 44 -6.49 -0.38 -18.96
CA ALA A 44 -5.21 -0.19 -19.64
C ALA A 44 -5.36 0.49 -21.00
N ASP A 45 -6.53 0.37 -21.63
CA ASP A 45 -6.84 1.02 -22.91
C ASP A 45 -7.21 2.52 -22.75
N GLY A 46 -7.37 2.99 -21.51
CA GLY A 46 -7.63 4.40 -21.18
C GLY A 46 -8.73 4.59 -20.13
N ALA A 47 -9.05 5.85 -19.88
CA ALA A 47 -10.07 6.20 -18.89
C ALA A 47 -11.48 5.77 -19.36
N VAL A 48 -12.21 5.10 -18.48
CA VAL A 48 -13.58 4.62 -18.77
C VAL A 48 -14.52 4.86 -17.58
N THR A 49 -15.79 5.07 -17.86
CA THR A 49 -16.81 5.07 -16.81
C THR A 49 -17.06 3.65 -16.31
N GLU A 50 -17.54 3.48 -15.07
CA GLU A 50 -17.95 2.17 -14.55
C GLU A 50 -18.97 1.49 -15.46
N SER A 51 -19.90 2.25 -16.04
CA SER A 51 -20.89 1.73 -17.00
C SER A 51 -20.22 1.14 -18.25
N THR A 52 -19.23 1.84 -18.79
CA THR A 52 -18.46 1.36 -19.96
C THR A 52 -17.67 0.11 -19.60
N LEU A 53 -17.01 0.10 -18.43
CA LEU A 53 -16.27 -1.04 -17.92
C LEU A 53 -17.16 -2.30 -17.84
N ARG A 54 -18.37 -2.15 -17.26
CA ARG A 54 -19.35 -3.26 -17.16
C ARG A 54 -19.79 -3.80 -18.51
N HIS A 55 -19.95 -2.94 -19.52
CA HIS A 55 -20.34 -3.36 -20.87
C HIS A 55 -19.20 -3.98 -21.67
N ALA A 56 -17.96 -3.62 -21.34
CA ALA A 56 -16.77 -4.18 -22.01
C ALA A 56 -16.46 -5.62 -21.53
N ILE A 57 -16.89 -5.98 -20.32
CA ILE A 57 -16.78 -7.36 -19.81
C ILE A 57 -18.07 -8.09 -20.14
N PRO A 58 -18.06 -9.11 -21.01
CA PRO A 58 -19.27 -9.75 -21.54
C PRO A 58 -20.17 -10.32 -20.43
N ASP A 59 -21.47 -10.39 -20.69
CA ASP A 59 -22.42 -11.10 -19.83
C ASP A 59 -22.24 -12.62 -19.97
N GLY A 60 -22.37 -13.34 -18.85
CA GLY A 60 -22.30 -14.80 -18.84
C GLY A 60 -21.70 -15.36 -17.55
N PRO A 61 -21.43 -16.67 -17.47
CA PRO A 61 -20.82 -17.28 -16.29
C PRO A 61 -19.45 -16.71 -15.94
N GLU A 62 -18.74 -16.16 -16.92
CA GLU A 62 -17.44 -15.49 -16.80
C GLU A 62 -17.55 -13.96 -16.99
N GLY A 63 -18.76 -13.40 -16.96
CA GLY A 63 -19.01 -11.99 -17.19
C GLY A 63 -18.91 -11.15 -15.92
N TRP A 64 -19.29 -9.86 -16.05
CA TRP A 64 -19.28 -8.93 -14.94
C TRP A 64 -20.06 -9.47 -13.74
N SER A 65 -19.42 -9.54 -12.59
CA SER A 65 -19.96 -10.10 -11.34
C SER A 65 -19.71 -9.18 -10.16
N GLY A 66 -20.22 -9.56 -8.99
CA GLY A 66 -19.90 -8.90 -7.72
C GLY A 66 -18.40 -8.88 -7.42
N LEU A 67 -17.67 -9.90 -7.86
CA LEU A 67 -16.22 -9.98 -7.68
C LEU A 67 -15.46 -8.92 -8.50
N HIS A 68 -15.90 -8.64 -9.73
CA HIS A 68 -15.34 -7.55 -10.56
C HIS A 68 -15.55 -6.19 -9.90
N ARG A 69 -16.76 -5.94 -9.36
CA ARG A 69 -17.04 -4.71 -8.62
C ARG A 69 -16.15 -4.58 -7.38
N ALA A 70 -16.04 -5.64 -6.60
CA ALA A 70 -15.21 -5.65 -5.40
C ALA A 70 -13.71 -5.48 -5.72
N ALA A 71 -13.25 -6.05 -6.82
CA ALA A 71 -11.88 -5.84 -7.33
C ALA A 71 -11.66 -4.36 -7.72
N LEU A 72 -12.61 -3.75 -8.44
CA LEU A 72 -12.56 -2.33 -8.79
C LEU A 72 -12.51 -1.44 -7.55
N GLU A 73 -13.44 -1.64 -6.60
CA GLU A 73 -13.48 -0.89 -5.35
C GLU A 73 -12.20 -1.04 -4.52
N LEU A 74 -11.54 -2.20 -4.61
CA LEU A 74 -10.25 -2.39 -3.95
C LEU A 74 -9.14 -1.60 -4.64
N LEU A 75 -9.08 -1.60 -5.97
CA LEU A 75 -8.11 -0.81 -6.73
C LEU A 75 -8.25 0.69 -6.46
N GLU A 76 -9.48 1.21 -6.37
CA GLU A 76 -9.76 2.60 -5.97
C GLU A 76 -9.27 2.89 -4.55
N ARG A 77 -9.64 2.05 -3.60
CA ARG A 77 -9.30 2.20 -2.18
C ARG A 77 -7.79 2.11 -1.92
N GLU A 78 -7.06 1.37 -2.74
CA GLU A 78 -5.60 1.28 -2.69
C GLU A 78 -4.89 2.38 -3.50
N GLY A 79 -5.64 3.34 -4.05
CA GLY A 79 -5.07 4.46 -4.78
C GLY A 79 -4.40 4.06 -6.10
N ARG A 80 -4.85 2.97 -6.72
CA ARG A 80 -4.32 2.52 -8.02
C ARG A 80 -5.06 3.11 -9.20
N LEU A 81 -6.19 3.75 -8.95
CA LEU A 81 -7.01 4.43 -9.94
C LEU A 81 -7.10 5.92 -9.63
N ALA A 82 -7.14 6.73 -10.68
CA ALA A 82 -7.48 8.14 -10.62
C ALA A 82 -8.86 8.36 -11.23
N GLU A 83 -9.66 9.24 -10.64
CA GLU A 83 -10.89 9.74 -11.22
C GLU A 83 -10.59 10.95 -12.10
N THR A 84 -11.04 10.90 -13.35
CA THR A 84 -10.87 11.95 -14.34
C THR A 84 -12.24 12.35 -14.91
N ASP A 85 -12.31 13.43 -15.68
CA ASP A 85 -13.54 13.84 -16.38
C ASP A 85 -14.06 12.77 -17.36
N ALA A 86 -13.18 11.89 -17.84
CA ALA A 86 -13.50 10.76 -18.72
C ALA A 86 -13.90 9.47 -17.98
N GLY A 87 -13.77 9.45 -16.65
CA GLY A 87 -14.02 8.30 -15.78
C GLY A 87 -12.78 7.81 -15.03
N LEU A 88 -12.77 6.54 -14.65
CA LEU A 88 -11.66 5.89 -13.94
C LEU A 88 -10.50 5.60 -14.89
N SER A 89 -9.30 5.86 -14.44
CA SER A 89 -8.05 5.64 -15.17
C SER A 89 -7.05 4.89 -14.28
N LEU A 90 -6.32 3.94 -14.84
CA LEU A 90 -5.23 3.28 -14.12
C LEU A 90 -4.06 4.26 -13.97
N LEU A 91 -3.54 4.41 -12.76
CA LEU A 91 -2.33 5.19 -12.53
C LEU A 91 -1.12 4.51 -13.20
N SER A 92 -0.25 5.32 -13.79
CA SER A 92 1.05 4.81 -14.21
C SER A 92 1.86 4.32 -12.99
N ALA A 93 2.89 3.52 -13.22
CA ALA A 93 3.75 3.05 -12.13
C ALA A 93 4.47 4.22 -11.41
N GLU A 94 4.71 5.32 -12.12
CA GLU A 94 5.32 6.54 -11.59
C GLU A 94 4.34 7.31 -10.71
N ASP A 95 3.15 7.61 -11.24
CA ASP A 95 2.08 8.30 -10.49
C ASP A 95 1.67 7.53 -9.24
N TYR A 96 1.59 6.18 -9.34
CA TYR A 96 1.28 5.34 -8.18
C TYR A 96 2.37 5.43 -7.11
N ARG A 97 3.65 5.40 -7.49
CA ARG A 97 4.76 5.54 -6.52
C ARG A 97 4.71 6.89 -5.82
N GLU A 98 4.46 7.96 -6.57
CA GLU A 98 4.30 9.30 -6.01
C GLU A 98 3.12 9.33 -5.01
N ALA A 99 1.96 8.82 -5.41
CA ALA A 99 0.76 8.80 -4.57
C ALA A 99 0.93 8.02 -3.26
N VAL A 100 1.71 6.91 -3.25
CA VAL A 100 1.91 6.10 -2.03
C VAL A 100 3.14 6.49 -1.22
N SER A 101 4.00 7.39 -1.74
CA SER A 101 5.16 7.90 -1.00
C SER A 101 4.76 8.75 0.20
N GLU A 102 3.56 9.37 0.16
CA GLU A 102 2.98 10.12 1.26
C GLU A 102 1.87 9.34 1.97
N PRO A 103 2.16 8.66 3.09
CA PRO A 103 1.15 7.90 3.83
C PRO A 103 0.01 8.79 4.33
N THR A 104 -1.23 8.47 3.97
CA THR A 104 -2.44 9.20 4.40
C THR A 104 -3.21 8.50 5.52
N THR A 105 -2.92 7.21 5.76
CA THR A 105 -3.63 6.37 6.73
C THR A 105 -3.00 6.46 8.12
N GLU A 106 -3.82 6.76 9.16
CA GLU A 106 -3.35 6.73 10.54
C GLU A 106 -3.07 5.28 11.03
N PRO A 107 -2.10 5.08 11.91
CA PRO A 107 -1.21 6.05 12.58
C PRO A 107 0.05 6.41 11.79
N VAL A 108 0.34 5.81 10.64
CA VAL A 108 1.59 6.06 9.90
C VAL A 108 1.63 7.47 9.30
N ALA A 109 0.48 8.05 8.95
CA ALA A 109 0.38 9.43 8.48
C ALA A 109 0.91 10.44 9.52
N THR A 110 0.65 10.22 10.81
CA THR A 110 1.23 11.05 11.88
C THR A 110 2.75 10.94 11.90
N ILE A 111 3.29 9.73 11.80
CA ILE A 111 4.75 9.49 11.79
C ILE A 111 5.38 10.20 10.58
N TYR A 112 4.77 10.08 9.42
CA TYR A 112 5.26 10.69 8.18
C TYR A 112 5.36 12.21 8.31
N ARG A 113 4.29 12.87 8.78
CA ARG A 113 4.23 14.33 8.89
C ARG A 113 5.10 14.91 10.00
N GLU A 114 5.11 14.29 11.18
CA GLU A 114 5.73 14.85 12.39
C GLU A 114 7.18 14.37 12.58
N GLY A 115 7.56 13.34 11.84
CA GLY A 115 8.82 12.63 12.09
C GLY A 115 8.75 11.81 13.36
N SER A 116 9.91 11.61 13.98
CA SER A 116 10.03 10.80 15.20
C SER A 116 10.83 11.50 16.29
N TYR A 117 10.64 11.09 17.52
CA TYR A 117 11.32 11.59 18.72
C TYR A 117 12.07 10.46 19.43
N PRO A 118 13.08 10.78 20.28
CA PRO A 118 13.75 9.76 21.09
C PRO A 118 12.75 8.91 21.87
N GLY A 119 12.93 7.59 21.80
CA GLY A 119 11.99 6.60 22.34
C GLY A 119 10.96 6.09 21.33
N ALA A 120 10.77 6.77 20.18
CA ALA A 120 9.91 6.31 19.10
C ALA A 120 10.69 5.89 17.84
N HIS A 121 11.96 6.27 17.69
CA HIS A 121 12.73 6.12 16.45
C HIS A 121 12.69 4.70 15.87
N ASP A 122 12.95 3.69 16.68
CA ASP A 122 12.95 2.29 16.27
C ASP A 122 11.61 1.86 15.68
N ASN A 123 10.52 2.17 16.38
CA ASN A 123 9.16 1.85 15.94
C ASN A 123 8.73 2.66 14.72
N SER A 124 9.14 3.93 14.62
CA SER A 124 8.81 4.80 13.49
C SER A 124 9.48 4.32 12.21
N VAL A 125 10.79 4.07 12.25
CA VAL A 125 11.54 3.55 11.08
C VAL A 125 11.02 2.18 10.66
N PHE A 126 10.74 1.30 11.63
CA PHE A 126 10.11 0.01 11.36
C PHE A 126 8.77 0.19 10.63
N ALA A 127 7.88 1.05 11.16
CA ALA A 127 6.56 1.27 10.59
C ALA A 127 6.61 1.84 9.17
N MET A 128 7.52 2.78 8.90
CA MET A 128 7.71 3.37 7.57
C MET A 128 8.19 2.32 6.55
N ILE A 129 9.18 1.49 6.91
CA ILE A 129 9.68 0.43 6.04
C ILE A 129 8.57 -0.59 5.74
N ALA A 130 7.87 -1.07 6.77
CA ALA A 130 6.80 -2.06 6.61
C ALA A 130 5.60 -1.50 5.83
N PHE A 131 5.30 -0.20 5.97
CA PHE A 131 4.27 0.47 5.19
C PHE A 131 4.65 0.53 3.70
N TYR A 132 5.86 0.96 3.36
CA TYR A 132 6.31 1.05 1.97
C TYR A 132 6.41 -0.33 1.29
N GLU A 133 6.81 -1.37 2.03
CA GLU A 133 6.74 -2.75 1.54
C GLU A 133 5.29 -3.15 1.23
N MET A 134 4.36 -2.88 2.15
CA MET A 134 2.94 -3.23 2.00
C MET A 134 2.31 -2.56 0.76
N VAL A 135 2.64 -1.30 0.48
CA VAL A 135 2.13 -0.60 -0.71
C VAL A 135 2.88 -0.97 -2.00
N GLY A 136 3.88 -1.85 -1.90
CA GLY A 136 4.55 -2.47 -3.04
C GLY A 136 5.73 -1.68 -3.61
N LEU A 137 6.31 -0.75 -2.86
CA LEU A 137 7.58 -0.13 -3.26
C LEU A 137 8.72 -1.16 -3.20
N SER A 138 9.70 -1.04 -4.09
CA SER A 138 10.92 -1.83 -4.03
C SER A 138 11.77 -1.46 -2.82
N TRP A 139 12.72 -2.33 -2.44
CA TRP A 139 13.68 -1.99 -1.37
C TRP A 139 14.46 -0.70 -1.64
N ALA A 140 14.86 -0.46 -2.89
CA ALA A 140 15.60 0.74 -3.25
C ALA A 140 14.76 2.01 -3.01
N GLU A 141 13.51 2.02 -3.47
CA GLU A 141 12.55 3.11 -3.26
C GLU A 141 12.22 3.28 -1.78
N THR A 142 11.95 2.19 -1.06
CA THR A 142 11.68 2.22 0.39
C THR A 142 12.86 2.83 1.16
N ARG A 143 14.08 2.40 0.84
CA ARG A 143 15.30 2.91 1.45
C ARG A 143 15.47 4.41 1.22
N GLU A 144 15.30 4.85 -0.01
CA GLU A 144 15.43 6.26 -0.40
C GLU A 144 14.40 7.12 0.33
N ASN A 145 13.12 6.75 0.26
CA ASN A 145 12.04 7.49 0.91
C ASN A 145 12.20 7.56 2.44
N VAL A 146 12.65 6.50 3.10
CA VAL A 146 12.88 6.54 4.55
C VAL A 146 14.07 7.40 4.92
N ILE A 147 15.14 7.41 4.13
CA ILE A 147 16.30 8.30 4.35
C ILE A 147 15.90 9.76 4.17
N GLU A 148 15.17 10.09 3.09
CA GLU A 148 14.65 11.43 2.82
C GLU A 148 13.72 11.88 3.96
N TRP A 149 12.75 11.05 4.35
CA TRP A 149 11.87 11.32 5.48
C TRP A 149 12.62 11.61 6.79
N LEU A 150 13.72 10.88 7.09
CA LEU A 150 14.54 11.13 8.28
C LEU A 150 15.17 12.52 8.27
N HIS A 151 15.55 13.03 7.10
CA HIS A 151 16.11 14.35 6.93
C HIS A 151 15.03 15.44 6.92
N ASP A 152 14.01 15.30 6.10
CA ASP A 152 12.99 16.32 5.86
C ASP A 152 12.17 16.65 7.10
N THR A 153 11.90 15.65 7.92
CA THR A 153 11.20 15.85 9.20
C THR A 153 12.15 16.30 10.33
N GLY A 154 13.44 16.43 10.09
CA GLY A 154 14.45 16.70 11.11
C GLY A 154 14.60 15.57 12.15
N THR A 155 14.06 14.40 11.85
CA THR A 155 14.12 13.23 12.77
C THR A 155 15.57 12.84 13.07
N TRP A 156 16.42 12.82 12.04
CA TRP A 156 17.83 12.48 12.21
C TRP A 156 18.57 13.50 13.10
N ASP A 157 18.29 14.78 12.93
CA ASP A 157 18.93 15.86 13.68
C ASP A 157 18.54 15.92 15.17
N ARG A 158 17.40 15.30 15.53
CA ARG A 158 17.00 15.12 16.95
C ARG A 158 17.92 14.17 17.72
N GLY A 159 18.77 13.39 17.00
CA GLY A 159 19.72 12.46 17.61
C GLY A 159 19.06 11.25 18.28
N GLY A 160 19.84 10.52 19.07
CA GLY A 160 19.35 9.34 19.77
C GLY A 160 19.49 8.03 18.96
N PHE A 161 20.23 8.08 17.85
CA PHE A 161 20.60 6.93 17.03
C PHE A 161 21.97 6.42 17.42
N GLU A 162 22.15 5.10 17.31
CA GLU A 162 23.45 4.45 17.50
C GLU A 162 24.25 4.37 16.16
N GLU A 163 23.53 4.44 15.06
CA GLU A 163 24.07 4.33 13.71
C GLU A 163 24.76 5.64 13.27
N SER A 164 25.77 5.49 12.42
CA SER A 164 26.59 6.61 11.93
C SER A 164 25.95 7.42 10.81
N SER A 165 24.86 6.92 10.22
CA SER A 165 24.13 7.59 9.14
C SER A 165 22.70 7.04 8.99
N PRO A 166 21.76 7.84 8.41
CA PRO A 166 20.42 7.37 8.07
C PRO A 166 20.43 6.10 7.22
N GLY A 167 21.33 6.03 6.23
CA GLY A 167 21.48 4.84 5.40
C GLY A 167 21.85 3.58 6.20
N ALA A 168 22.79 3.69 7.15
CA ALA A 168 23.17 2.56 7.99
C ALA A 168 22.01 2.09 8.89
N LEU A 169 21.22 3.03 9.41
CA LEU A 169 20.01 2.74 10.21
C LEU A 169 18.98 1.96 9.37
N VAL A 170 18.67 2.44 8.17
CA VAL A 170 17.69 1.81 7.29
C VAL A 170 18.18 0.44 6.83
N ASP A 171 19.45 0.33 6.41
CA ASP A 171 20.04 -0.93 5.96
C ASP A 171 20.04 -2.02 7.06
N LYS A 172 20.27 -1.65 8.32
CA LYS A 172 20.17 -2.55 9.48
C LYS A 172 18.74 -3.13 9.65
N LYS A 173 17.72 -2.40 9.18
CA LYS A 173 16.30 -2.81 9.25
C LYS A 173 15.76 -3.47 7.97
N ARG A 174 16.62 -3.81 7.02
CA ARG A 174 16.22 -4.47 5.77
C ARG A 174 15.40 -5.74 6.00
N HIS A 175 15.66 -6.46 7.09
CA HIS A 175 14.88 -7.65 7.48
C HIS A 175 13.38 -7.36 7.68
N VAL A 176 12.99 -6.12 8.02
CA VAL A 176 11.59 -5.71 8.15
C VAL A 176 10.88 -5.77 6.80
N TYR A 177 11.56 -5.26 5.77
CA TYR A 177 11.08 -5.31 4.39
C TYR A 177 11.01 -6.75 3.87
N GLU A 178 12.08 -7.55 4.08
CA GLU A 178 12.17 -8.92 3.57
C GLU A 178 11.17 -9.88 4.21
N ALA A 179 10.78 -9.64 5.46
CA ALA A 179 9.83 -10.48 6.20
C ALA A 179 8.36 -10.08 6.00
N GLY A 180 8.06 -8.90 5.46
CA GLY A 180 6.69 -8.41 5.26
C GLY A 180 5.93 -8.24 6.57
N TYR A 181 6.54 -7.64 7.58
CA TYR A 181 5.89 -7.41 8.88
C TYR A 181 4.76 -6.38 8.79
N GLY A 182 3.70 -6.60 9.59
CA GLY A 182 2.65 -5.59 9.75
C GLY A 182 3.14 -4.32 10.43
N TRP A 183 2.79 -3.15 9.89
CA TRP A 183 3.23 -1.83 10.36
C TRP A 183 2.40 -1.24 11.51
N LYS A 184 1.11 -1.65 11.66
CA LYS A 184 0.13 -0.98 12.53
C LYS A 184 0.50 -0.93 13.99
N GLU A 185 0.99 -2.03 14.57
CA GLU A 185 1.35 -2.10 15.99
C GLU A 185 2.50 -1.14 16.31
N LYS A 186 3.56 -1.17 15.51
CA LYS A 186 4.72 -0.31 15.65
C LYS A 186 4.39 1.16 15.43
N ALA A 187 3.57 1.44 14.41
CA ALA A 187 3.09 2.80 14.16
C ALA A 187 2.23 3.34 15.30
N THR A 188 1.36 2.52 15.88
CA THR A 188 0.56 2.92 17.05
C THR A 188 1.43 3.23 18.26
N ALA A 189 2.45 2.42 18.52
CA ALA A 189 3.39 2.65 19.61
C ALA A 189 4.21 3.95 19.38
N ALA A 190 4.71 4.17 18.18
CA ALA A 190 5.43 5.37 17.82
C ALA A 190 4.56 6.64 17.96
N LYS A 191 3.33 6.59 17.40
CA LYS A 191 2.38 7.71 17.47
C LYS A 191 2.11 8.16 18.91
N ARG A 192 1.96 7.24 19.86
CA ARG A 192 1.75 7.57 21.27
C ARG A 192 2.90 8.42 21.85
N VAL A 193 4.13 8.10 21.49
CA VAL A 193 5.30 8.88 21.92
C VAL A 193 5.33 10.23 21.21
N ILE A 194 5.05 10.28 19.93
CA ILE A 194 5.00 11.52 19.14
C ILE A 194 3.94 12.47 19.71
N ASP A 195 2.72 11.98 19.95
CA ASP A 195 1.62 12.77 20.50
C ASP A 195 1.93 13.32 21.90
N ALA A 196 2.77 12.65 22.68
CA ALA A 196 3.20 13.11 24.00
C ALA A 196 4.26 14.24 23.94
N HIS A 197 4.88 14.47 22.78
CA HIS A 197 5.85 15.54 22.55
C HIS A 197 5.24 16.79 21.89
N ARG A 198 3.96 16.76 21.56
CA ARG A 198 3.17 17.87 21.01
C ARG A 198 2.55 18.70 22.12
#